data_7437c56bd64045e6198256390bb973e5
#
_entry.id   7437c56bd64045e6198256390bb973e5
#
_cell.length_a   1.000
_cell.length_b   1.000
_cell.length_c   1.000
_cell.angle_alpha   90.00
_cell.angle_beta   90.00
_cell.angle_gamma   90.00
#
_symmetry.space_group_name_H-M   'P 1'
#
loop_
_entity.id
_entity.type
_entity.pdbx_description
1 polymer ?
#
loop_
_entity_poly.entity_id
_entity_poly.type
_entity_poly.pdbx_seq_one_letter_code
_entity_poly.pdbx_strand_id
1 'polypeptide(L)'
;VLIQKCELSLALFVVVMFIGCLNRGGRAYHWLKPVRSELSIVAWFLSLGHMAVYLESYLPRLLGGGEIGGNVMGAFVLAVVLLVLLVVLGVTSFAFVKRQMSTASWKKVQKLAYPFFGLVYVHLLLMLLPSALHGGLAAQASVVVYSVVFVGYALCRVGRALVDRSAEDAVSASNDPTPAIS
;
A
#
# COMPACT_ATOMS: atom_id res chain seq x y z
N VAL A 1 17.33 9.51 10.03
CA VAL A 1 16.41 8.69 10.83
C VAL A 1 15.09 8.50 10.07
N LEU A 2 14.36 9.56 9.67
CA LEU A 2 13.03 9.45 9.00
C LEU A 2 13.07 8.68 7.66
N ILE A 3 14.06 8.93 6.81
CA ILE A 3 14.24 8.22 5.53
C ILE A 3 14.70 6.78 5.80
N GLN A 4 15.63 6.62 6.72
CA GLN A 4 16.20 5.32 7.06
C GLN A 4 15.15 4.34 7.59
N LYS A 5 14.22 4.78 8.46
CA LYS A 5 13.15 3.95 9.00
C LYS A 5 11.90 3.86 8.10
N CYS A 6 11.85 4.60 6.99
CA CYS A 6 10.71 4.67 6.06
C CYS A 6 9.37 5.09 6.70
N GLU A 7 9.40 5.63 7.90
CA GLU A 7 8.19 5.98 8.68
C GLU A 7 7.31 7.00 7.95
N LEU A 8 7.94 8.05 7.40
CA LEU A 8 7.22 9.10 6.68
C LEU A 8 6.59 8.59 5.38
N SER A 9 7.34 7.79 4.60
CA SER A 9 6.81 7.18 3.39
C SER A 9 5.62 6.26 3.69
N LEU A 10 5.76 5.42 4.72
CA LEU A 10 4.69 4.53 5.16
C LEU A 10 3.45 5.32 5.61
N ALA A 11 3.62 6.39 6.40
CA ALA A 11 2.51 7.23 6.82
C ALA A 11 1.78 7.85 5.63
N LEU A 12 2.51 8.34 4.62
CA LEU A 12 1.92 8.88 3.40
C LEU A 12 1.18 7.79 2.60
N PHE A 13 1.74 6.59 2.46
CA PHE A 13 1.03 5.47 1.82
C PHE A 13 -0.23 5.08 2.57
N VAL A 14 -0.20 5.03 3.90
CA VAL A 14 -1.39 4.79 4.72
C VAL A 14 -2.47 5.83 4.41
N VAL A 15 -2.14 7.12 4.43
CA VAL A 15 -3.09 8.20 4.08
C VAL A 15 -3.67 7.99 2.67
N VAL A 16 -2.81 7.76 1.67
CA VAL A 16 -3.21 7.52 0.27
C VAL A 16 -4.17 6.34 0.14
N MET A 17 -3.92 5.26 0.88
CA MET A 17 -4.76 4.06 0.85
C MET A 17 -6.10 4.29 1.54
N PHE A 18 -6.12 4.96 2.69
CA PHE A 18 -7.35 5.29 3.42
C PHE A 18 -8.25 6.28 2.68
N ILE A 19 -7.71 7.17 1.83
CA ILE A 19 -8.53 8.02 0.93
C ILE A 19 -9.48 7.15 0.08
N GLY A 20 -9.04 5.97 -0.34
CA GLY A 20 -9.87 5.02 -1.10
C GLY A 20 -11.02 4.38 -0.31
N CYS A 21 -11.01 4.48 1.02
CA CYS A 21 -12.07 3.97 1.91
C CYS A 21 -13.11 5.03 2.25
N LEU A 22 -12.82 6.32 1.98
CA LEU A 22 -13.72 7.41 2.30
C LEU A 22 -15.01 7.37 1.47
N ASN A 23 -16.09 7.89 2.04
CA ASN A 23 -17.33 8.08 1.31
C ASN A 23 -17.14 9.09 0.17
N ARG A 24 -17.44 8.67 -1.06
CA ARG A 24 -17.26 9.47 -2.28
C ARG A 24 -18.05 10.78 -2.29
N GLY A 25 -19.18 10.85 -1.59
CA GLY A 25 -19.98 12.07 -1.39
C GLY A 25 -19.52 12.93 -0.21
N GLY A 26 -18.55 12.48 0.57
CA GLY A 26 -18.09 13.18 1.77
C GLY A 26 -17.12 14.33 1.47
N ARG A 27 -17.14 15.38 2.29
CA ARG A 27 -16.23 16.54 2.19
C ARG A 27 -14.75 16.10 2.22
N ALA A 28 -14.37 15.19 3.11
CA ALA A 28 -13.00 14.70 3.24
C ALA A 28 -12.48 14.06 1.94
N TYR A 29 -13.31 13.27 1.24
CA TYR A 29 -12.95 12.70 -0.04
C TYR A 29 -12.67 13.77 -1.10
N HIS A 30 -13.54 14.78 -1.21
CA HIS A 30 -13.37 15.86 -2.19
C HIS A 30 -12.11 16.69 -1.95
N TRP A 31 -11.72 16.90 -0.69
CA TRP A 31 -10.49 17.62 -0.34
C TRP A 31 -9.22 16.78 -0.57
N LEU A 32 -9.25 15.49 -0.26
CA LEU A 32 -8.07 14.61 -0.30
C LEU A 32 -7.85 13.96 -1.66
N LYS A 33 -8.90 13.76 -2.46
CA LYS A 33 -8.78 13.14 -3.79
C LYS A 33 -7.83 13.88 -4.74
N PRO A 34 -7.84 15.22 -4.85
CA PRO A 34 -6.93 15.95 -5.73
C PRO A 34 -5.46 15.74 -5.37
N VAL A 35 -5.13 15.78 -4.06
CA VAL A 35 -3.74 15.68 -3.56
C VAL A 35 -3.24 14.23 -3.42
N ARG A 36 -4.09 13.24 -3.69
CA ARG A 36 -3.74 11.82 -3.57
C ARG A 36 -2.55 11.42 -4.45
N SER A 37 -2.51 11.95 -5.67
CA SER A 37 -1.48 11.66 -6.65
C SER A 37 -0.12 12.20 -6.19
N GLU A 38 -0.09 13.43 -5.72
CA GLU A 38 1.10 14.12 -5.23
C GLU A 38 1.66 13.42 -3.99
N LEU A 39 0.78 13.07 -3.04
CA LEU A 39 1.18 12.30 -1.86
C LEU A 39 1.79 10.94 -2.23
N SER A 40 1.23 10.26 -3.24
CA SER A 40 1.78 8.99 -3.73
C SER A 40 3.17 9.16 -4.32
N ILE A 41 3.40 10.23 -5.08
CA ILE A 41 4.70 10.51 -5.71
C ILE A 41 5.74 10.83 -4.64
N VAL A 42 5.40 11.66 -3.64
CA VAL A 42 6.30 11.96 -2.51
C VAL A 42 6.65 10.69 -1.74
N ALA A 43 5.65 9.86 -1.40
CA ALA A 43 5.86 8.58 -0.74
C ALA A 43 6.76 7.64 -1.55
N TRP A 44 6.58 7.63 -2.87
CA TRP A 44 7.39 6.84 -3.80
C TRP A 44 8.87 7.25 -3.76
N PHE A 45 9.19 8.54 -3.86
CA PHE A 45 10.57 9.02 -3.77
C PHE A 45 11.21 8.70 -2.42
N LEU A 46 10.46 8.88 -1.32
CA LEU A 46 10.95 8.55 0.02
C LEU A 46 11.24 7.04 0.17
N SER A 47 10.39 6.19 -0.42
CA SER A 47 10.62 4.74 -0.43
C SER A 47 11.83 4.35 -1.26
N LEU A 48 12.06 4.97 -2.41
CA LEU A 48 13.28 4.75 -3.19
C LEU A 48 14.53 5.15 -2.41
N GLY A 49 14.49 6.28 -1.69
CA GLY A 49 15.58 6.69 -0.80
C GLY A 49 15.85 5.67 0.30
N HIS A 50 14.81 5.13 0.92
CA HIS A 50 14.92 4.04 1.89
C HIS A 50 15.60 2.80 1.27
N MET A 51 15.14 2.37 0.10
CA MET A 51 15.72 1.23 -0.60
C MET A 51 17.18 1.44 -0.94
N ALA A 52 17.58 2.63 -1.42
CA ALA A 52 18.96 2.96 -1.74
C ALA A 52 19.88 2.84 -0.52
N VAL A 53 19.46 3.41 0.62
CA VAL A 53 20.25 3.37 1.88
C VAL A 53 20.44 1.92 2.37
N TYR A 54 19.40 1.10 2.29
CA TYR A 54 19.51 -0.29 2.72
C TYR A 54 20.26 -1.17 1.73
N LEU A 55 20.12 -0.94 0.44
CA LEU A 55 20.90 -1.64 -0.58
C LEU A 55 22.39 -1.38 -0.40
N GLU A 56 22.79 -0.13 -0.19
CA GLU A 56 24.17 0.23 0.12
C GLU A 56 24.71 -0.49 1.37
N SER A 57 23.87 -0.63 2.41
CA SER A 57 24.26 -1.28 3.66
C SER A 57 24.34 -2.80 3.58
N TYR A 58 23.46 -3.45 2.83
CA TYR A 58 23.32 -4.91 2.79
C TYR A 58 24.06 -5.56 1.61
N LEU A 59 24.22 -4.85 0.49
CA LEU A 59 24.87 -5.39 -0.71
C LEU A 59 26.30 -5.88 -0.46
N PRO A 60 27.18 -5.16 0.27
CA PRO A 60 28.52 -5.64 0.57
C PRO A 60 28.52 -6.92 1.41
N ARG A 61 27.58 -7.07 2.34
CA ARG A 61 27.44 -8.29 3.15
C ARG A 61 26.96 -9.48 2.33
N LEU A 62 26.00 -9.23 1.42
CA LEU A 62 25.48 -10.26 0.53
C LEU A 62 26.55 -10.77 -0.45
N LEU A 63 27.34 -9.87 -1.05
CA LEU A 63 28.39 -10.20 -2.00
C LEU A 63 29.65 -10.76 -1.30
N GLY A 64 29.93 -10.32 -0.07
CA GLY A 64 31.08 -10.77 0.73
C GLY A 64 30.90 -12.09 1.46
N GLY A 65 29.76 -12.80 1.27
CA GLY A 65 29.50 -14.08 1.94
C GLY A 65 29.25 -13.99 3.45
N GLY A 66 28.90 -12.80 3.95
CA GLY A 66 28.54 -12.60 5.37
C GLY A 66 27.27 -13.34 5.74
N GLU A 67 27.21 -13.88 6.96
CA GLU A 67 25.99 -14.53 7.47
C GLU A 67 24.87 -13.50 7.63
N ILE A 68 23.74 -13.78 6.99
CA ILE A 68 22.51 -12.99 7.08
C ILE A 68 21.44 -13.87 7.72
N GLY A 69 20.85 -13.41 8.81
CA GLY A 69 19.76 -14.14 9.47
C GLY A 69 18.59 -14.41 8.54
N GLY A 70 17.95 -15.57 8.65
CA GLY A 70 16.88 -16.00 7.73
C GLY A 70 15.71 -15.03 7.62
N ASN A 71 15.34 -14.36 8.71
CA ASN A 71 14.31 -13.31 8.70
C ASN A 71 14.72 -12.09 7.88
N VAL A 72 15.99 -11.68 7.96
CA VAL A 72 16.54 -10.55 7.20
C VAL A 72 16.65 -10.91 5.72
N MET A 73 17.08 -12.13 5.40
CA MET A 73 17.09 -12.63 4.02
C MET A 73 15.68 -12.67 3.42
N GLY A 74 14.70 -13.19 4.16
CA GLY A 74 13.29 -13.18 3.74
C GLY A 74 12.76 -11.75 3.52
N ALA A 75 13.07 -10.83 4.42
CA ALA A 75 12.72 -9.42 4.28
C ALA A 75 13.41 -8.77 3.07
N PHE A 76 14.65 -9.14 2.77
CA PHE A 76 15.38 -8.64 1.59
C PHE A 76 14.75 -9.13 0.27
N VAL A 77 14.45 -10.43 0.17
CA VAL A 77 13.76 -10.99 -1.02
C VAL A 77 12.42 -10.29 -1.23
N LEU A 78 11.65 -10.12 -0.15
CA LEU A 78 10.38 -9.42 -0.21
C LEU A 78 10.54 -7.94 -0.60
N ALA A 79 11.60 -7.28 -0.14
CA ALA A 79 11.92 -5.90 -0.50
C ALA A 79 12.20 -5.76 -2.01
N VAL A 80 12.83 -6.74 -2.65
CA VAL A 80 13.02 -6.76 -4.12
C VAL A 80 11.67 -6.81 -4.84
N VAL A 81 10.75 -7.66 -4.39
CA VAL A 81 9.39 -7.73 -4.95
C VAL A 81 8.66 -6.39 -4.75
N LEU A 82 8.76 -5.82 -3.55
CA LEU A 82 8.18 -4.51 -3.24
C LEU A 82 8.77 -3.40 -4.11
N LEU A 83 10.08 -3.44 -4.39
CA LEU A 83 10.73 -2.48 -5.28
C LEU A 83 10.16 -2.54 -6.71
N VAL A 84 9.98 -3.74 -7.25
CA VAL A 84 9.37 -3.91 -8.59
C VAL A 84 7.95 -3.34 -8.62
N LEU A 85 7.13 -3.69 -7.64
CA LEU A 85 5.76 -3.15 -7.53
C LEU A 85 5.76 -1.63 -7.33
N LEU A 86 6.66 -1.11 -6.49
CA LEU A 86 6.84 0.31 -6.24
C LEU A 86 7.18 1.06 -7.53
N VAL A 87 8.14 0.55 -8.32
CA VAL A 87 8.54 1.17 -9.60
C VAL A 87 7.37 1.18 -10.57
N VAL A 88 6.67 0.07 -10.75
CA VAL A 88 5.51 -0.02 -11.65
C VAL A 88 4.41 0.95 -11.23
N LEU A 89 4.05 0.97 -9.95
CA LEU A 89 3.00 1.87 -9.42
C LEU A 89 3.41 3.34 -9.51
N GLY A 90 4.65 3.66 -9.19
CA GLY A 90 5.17 5.03 -9.23
C GLY A 90 5.24 5.56 -10.65
N VAL A 91 5.87 4.83 -11.58
CA VAL A 91 5.99 5.23 -12.98
C VAL A 91 4.61 5.46 -13.61
N THR A 92 3.65 4.57 -13.36
CA THR A 92 2.28 4.71 -13.88
C THR A 92 1.44 5.78 -13.17
N SER A 93 1.93 6.36 -12.07
CA SER A 93 1.28 7.49 -11.39
C SER A 93 1.62 8.84 -12.04
N PHE A 94 2.72 8.94 -12.78
CA PHE A 94 3.07 10.17 -13.48
C PHE A 94 2.09 10.48 -14.62
N ALA A 95 1.69 11.75 -14.72
CA ALA A 95 0.70 12.20 -15.70
C ALA A 95 1.11 11.86 -17.16
N PHE A 96 2.40 11.94 -17.47
CA PHE A 96 2.95 11.60 -18.78
C PHE A 96 2.67 10.14 -19.16
N VAL A 97 2.99 9.19 -18.26
CA VAL A 97 2.76 7.75 -18.49
C VAL A 97 1.27 7.43 -18.52
N LYS A 98 0.52 7.99 -17.57
CA LYS A 98 -0.93 7.79 -17.48
C LYS A 98 -1.67 8.20 -18.75
N ARG A 99 -1.24 9.29 -19.43
CA ARG A 99 -1.85 9.76 -20.70
C ARG A 99 -1.62 8.80 -21.87
N GLN A 100 -0.57 7.97 -21.82
CA GLN A 100 -0.26 6.98 -22.85
C GLN A 100 -0.98 5.65 -22.64
N MET A 101 -1.62 5.45 -21.49
CA MET A 101 -2.33 4.22 -21.14
C MET A 101 -3.84 4.37 -21.35
N SER A 102 -4.52 3.28 -21.74
CA SER A 102 -5.97 3.25 -21.66
C SER A 102 -6.42 3.33 -20.19
N THR A 103 -7.57 3.96 -19.94
CA THR A 103 -8.13 4.07 -18.58
C THR A 103 -8.32 2.70 -17.93
N ALA A 104 -8.70 1.69 -18.71
CA ALA A 104 -8.91 0.33 -18.22
C ALA A 104 -7.58 -0.32 -17.79
N SER A 105 -6.53 -0.23 -18.61
CA SER A 105 -5.20 -0.76 -18.32
C SER A 105 -4.60 -0.05 -17.11
N TRP A 106 -4.67 1.27 -17.05
CA TRP A 106 -4.20 2.04 -15.92
C TRP A 106 -4.88 1.62 -14.61
N LYS A 107 -6.22 1.48 -14.60
CA LYS A 107 -6.96 0.99 -13.44
C LYS A 107 -6.54 -0.41 -13.00
N LYS A 108 -6.24 -1.32 -13.94
CA LYS A 108 -5.73 -2.68 -13.63
C LYS A 108 -4.37 -2.61 -12.91
N VAL A 109 -3.43 -1.82 -13.44
CA VAL A 109 -2.12 -1.65 -12.83
C VAL A 109 -2.23 -1.03 -11.43
N GLN A 110 -3.06 0.00 -11.26
CA GLN A 110 -3.24 0.64 -9.96
C GLN A 110 -3.86 -0.28 -8.88
N LYS A 111 -4.52 -1.37 -9.26
CA LYS A 111 -4.97 -2.41 -8.31
C LYS A 111 -3.80 -3.15 -7.64
N LEU A 112 -2.60 -3.14 -8.23
CA LEU A 112 -1.39 -3.69 -7.60
C LEU A 112 -1.01 -2.95 -6.30
N ALA A 113 -1.56 -1.76 -6.05
CA ALA A 113 -1.41 -1.08 -4.77
C ALA A 113 -1.96 -1.88 -3.58
N TYR A 114 -2.97 -2.75 -3.79
CA TYR A 114 -3.50 -3.59 -2.72
C TYR A 114 -2.51 -4.67 -2.28
N PRO A 115 -2.02 -5.57 -3.18
CA PRO A 115 -1.00 -6.53 -2.79
C PRO A 115 0.29 -5.84 -2.33
N PHE A 116 0.71 -4.72 -2.95
CA PHE A 116 1.85 -3.95 -2.49
C PHE A 116 1.70 -3.56 -1.01
N PHE A 117 0.57 -2.98 -0.63
CA PHE A 117 0.32 -2.54 0.75
C PHE A 117 0.30 -3.73 1.73
N GLY A 118 -0.30 -4.86 1.35
CA GLY A 118 -0.27 -6.10 2.15
C GLY A 118 1.14 -6.65 2.33
N LEU A 119 1.95 -6.66 1.27
CA LEU A 119 3.35 -7.12 1.32
C LEU A 119 4.24 -6.19 2.15
N VAL A 120 3.96 -4.88 2.17
CA VAL A 120 4.63 -3.94 3.09
C VAL A 120 4.40 -4.35 4.54
N TYR A 121 3.19 -4.74 4.90
CA TYR A 121 2.89 -5.24 6.24
C TYR A 121 3.67 -6.52 6.57
N VAL A 122 3.74 -7.48 5.66
CA VAL A 122 4.54 -8.71 5.83
C VAL A 122 6.02 -8.37 5.99
N HIS A 123 6.55 -7.43 5.20
CA HIS A 123 7.93 -6.97 5.32
C HIS A 123 8.22 -6.36 6.69
N LEU A 124 7.32 -5.52 7.21
CA LEU A 124 7.43 -4.95 8.55
C LEU A 124 7.42 -6.05 9.64
N LEU A 125 6.55 -7.05 9.52
CA LEU A 125 6.51 -8.16 10.46
C LEU A 125 7.80 -8.97 10.45
N LEU A 126 8.36 -9.29 9.28
CA LEU A 126 9.64 -10.02 9.18
C LEU A 126 10.79 -9.29 9.90
N MET A 127 10.77 -7.95 9.89
CA MET A 127 11.79 -7.14 10.54
C MET A 127 11.55 -6.94 12.04
N LEU A 128 10.30 -6.76 12.47
CA LEU A 128 9.96 -6.39 13.85
C LEU A 128 9.66 -7.59 14.75
N LEU A 129 9.08 -8.66 14.20
CA LEU A 129 8.59 -9.80 14.98
C LEU A 129 9.70 -10.51 15.77
N PRO A 130 10.90 -10.76 15.24
CA PRO A 130 11.97 -11.38 16.02
C PRO A 130 12.30 -10.57 17.29
N SER A 131 12.47 -9.25 17.17
CA SER A 131 12.73 -8.41 18.33
C SER A 131 11.55 -8.34 19.30
N ALA A 132 10.32 -8.31 18.79
CA ALA A 132 9.10 -8.31 19.63
C ALA A 132 8.95 -9.59 20.44
N LEU A 133 9.24 -10.75 19.85
CA LEU A 133 9.19 -12.05 20.53
C LEU A 133 10.27 -12.23 21.60
N HIS A 134 11.42 -11.54 21.45
CA HIS A 134 12.49 -11.52 22.46
C HIS A 134 12.32 -10.41 23.51
N GLY A 135 11.12 -9.86 23.66
CA GLY A 135 10.80 -8.91 24.73
C GLY A 135 11.11 -7.43 24.42
N GLY A 136 11.42 -7.09 23.18
CA GLY A 136 11.64 -5.70 22.78
C GLY A 136 10.37 -4.86 22.82
N LEU A 137 10.13 -4.10 23.87
CA LEU A 137 8.90 -3.31 24.10
C LEU A 137 8.58 -2.37 22.93
N ALA A 138 9.58 -1.68 22.38
CA ALA A 138 9.38 -0.79 21.23
C ALA A 138 8.95 -1.55 19.98
N ALA A 139 9.49 -2.75 19.73
CA ALA A 139 9.10 -3.60 18.63
C ALA A 139 7.68 -4.15 18.81
N GLN A 140 7.32 -4.56 20.04
CA GLN A 140 5.96 -5.00 20.38
C GLN A 140 4.94 -3.89 20.12
N ALA A 141 5.19 -2.68 20.62
CA ALA A 141 4.34 -1.52 20.40
C ALA A 141 4.19 -1.22 18.90
N SER A 142 5.28 -1.28 18.13
CA SER A 142 5.26 -1.06 16.68
C SER A 142 4.44 -2.14 15.96
N VAL A 143 4.59 -3.42 16.30
CA VAL A 143 3.80 -4.51 15.72
C VAL A 143 2.31 -4.29 15.99
N VAL A 144 1.92 -3.91 17.21
CA VAL A 144 0.51 -3.64 17.53
C VAL A 144 -0.03 -2.47 16.71
N VAL A 145 0.69 -1.33 16.67
CA VAL A 145 0.27 -0.14 15.93
C VAL A 145 0.11 -0.45 14.44
N TYR A 146 1.10 -1.08 13.81
CA TYR A 146 1.01 -1.43 12.40
C TYR A 146 -0.10 -2.44 12.13
N SER A 147 -0.29 -3.45 13.00
CA SER A 147 -1.38 -4.41 12.83
C SER A 147 -2.75 -3.72 12.89
N VAL A 148 -2.96 -2.79 13.82
CA VAL A 148 -4.20 -2.01 13.89
C VAL A 148 -4.43 -1.20 12.61
N VAL A 149 -3.40 -0.55 12.08
CA VAL A 149 -3.49 0.26 10.86
C VAL A 149 -3.82 -0.62 9.65
N PHE A 150 -3.08 -1.71 9.43
CA PHE A 150 -3.25 -2.54 8.23
C PHE A 150 -4.53 -3.38 8.27
N VAL A 151 -4.89 -3.96 9.42
CA VAL A 151 -6.15 -4.68 9.60
C VAL A 151 -7.33 -3.72 9.53
N GLY A 152 -7.24 -2.55 10.18
CA GLY A 152 -8.24 -1.49 10.09
C GLY A 152 -8.48 -1.05 8.65
N TYR A 153 -7.41 -0.86 7.87
CA TYR A 153 -7.52 -0.59 6.44
C TYR A 153 -8.25 -1.70 5.68
N ALA A 154 -7.87 -2.98 5.92
CA ALA A 154 -8.51 -4.11 5.25
C ALA A 154 -10.02 -4.17 5.54
N LEU A 155 -10.39 -4.00 6.80
CA LEU A 155 -11.80 -3.96 7.21
C LEU A 155 -12.57 -2.79 6.57
N CYS A 156 -12.00 -1.58 6.60
CA CYS A 156 -12.59 -0.41 5.96
C CYS A 156 -12.76 -0.63 4.44
N ARG A 157 -11.78 -1.26 3.79
CA ARG A 157 -11.83 -1.50 2.35
C ARG A 157 -12.87 -2.54 1.95
N VAL A 158 -12.96 -3.63 2.72
CA VAL A 158 -14.01 -4.65 2.52
C VAL A 158 -15.39 -4.05 2.77
N GLY A 159 -15.58 -3.34 3.89
CA GLY A 159 -16.84 -2.67 4.18
C GLY A 159 -17.28 -1.71 3.07
N ARG A 160 -16.33 -0.91 2.53
CA ARG A 160 -16.62 -0.02 1.40
C ARG A 160 -17.01 -0.79 0.13
N ALA A 161 -16.33 -1.91 -0.16
CA ALA A 161 -16.66 -2.73 -1.32
C ALA A 161 -18.06 -3.36 -1.23
N LEU A 162 -18.49 -3.75 -0.02
CA LEU A 162 -19.84 -4.27 0.22
C LEU A 162 -20.89 -3.19 0.00
N VAL A 163 -20.69 -1.99 0.54
CA VAL A 163 -21.60 -0.85 0.34
C VAL A 163 -21.72 -0.48 -1.15
N ASP A 164 -20.60 -0.42 -1.88
CA ASP A 164 -20.61 -0.10 -3.30
C ASP A 164 -21.37 -1.16 -4.11
N ARG A 165 -21.22 -2.46 -3.79
CA ARG A 165 -22.00 -3.56 -4.42
C ARG A 165 -23.49 -3.45 -4.14
N SER A 166 -23.87 -3.27 -2.89
CA SER A 166 -25.29 -3.14 -2.54
C SER A 166 -25.96 -1.97 -3.25
N ALA A 167 -25.24 -0.87 -3.47
CA ALA A 167 -25.75 0.28 -4.23
C ALA A 167 -25.91 -0.03 -5.73
N GLU A 168 -24.97 -0.78 -6.32
CA GLU A 168 -25.05 -1.24 -7.73
C GLU A 168 -26.23 -2.19 -7.93
N ASP A 169 -26.43 -3.15 -7.01
CA ASP A 169 -27.55 -4.11 -7.05
C ASP A 169 -28.91 -3.40 -6.95
N ALA A 170 -29.04 -2.41 -6.07
CA ALA A 170 -30.26 -1.63 -5.91
C ALA A 170 -30.61 -0.82 -7.18
N VAL A 171 -29.61 -0.23 -7.85
CA VAL A 171 -29.81 0.48 -9.12
C VAL A 171 -30.20 -0.48 -10.24
N SER A 172 -29.58 -1.66 -10.30
CA SER A 172 -29.92 -2.69 -11.29
C SER A 172 -31.37 -3.19 -11.13
N ALA A 173 -31.79 -3.43 -9.89
CA ALA A 173 -33.17 -3.85 -9.59
C ALA A 173 -34.22 -2.78 -9.94
N SER A 174 -33.87 -1.49 -9.81
CA SER A 174 -34.79 -0.39 -10.15
C SER A 174 -34.93 -0.15 -11.65
N ASN A 175 -33.97 -0.63 -12.45
CA ASN A 175 -33.94 -0.49 -13.91
C ASN A 175 -34.49 -1.71 -14.65
N ASP A 176 -34.90 -2.77 -13.94
CA ASP A 176 -35.53 -3.94 -14.56
C ASP A 176 -36.99 -3.59 -14.91
N PRO A 177 -37.38 -3.57 -16.21
CA PRO A 177 -38.74 -3.23 -16.59
C PRO A 177 -39.69 -4.31 -16.09
N THR A 178 -40.57 -3.97 -15.17
CA THR A 178 -41.67 -4.82 -14.74
C THR A 178 -42.36 -5.42 -15.98
N PRO A 179 -42.49 -6.76 -16.11
CA PRO A 179 -43.21 -7.33 -17.27
C PRO A 179 -44.62 -6.76 -17.29
N ALA A 180 -44.96 -6.07 -18.36
CA ALA A 180 -46.31 -5.61 -18.61
C ALA A 180 -47.27 -6.82 -18.55
N ILE A 181 -48.05 -6.91 -17.48
CA ILE A 181 -49.10 -7.91 -17.33
C ILE A 181 -50.17 -7.54 -18.37
N SER A 182 -50.16 -8.29 -19.47
CA SER A 182 -51.23 -8.26 -20.50
C SER A 182 -52.36 -9.20 -20.12
#